data_5a36a9505ae201aaef3d34f440583758
#
_entry.id   5a36a9505ae201aaef3d34f440583758
#
_cell.length_a   1.000
_cell.length_b   1.000
_cell.length_c   1.000
_cell.angle_alpha   90.00
_cell.angle_beta   90.00
_cell.angle_gamma   90.00
#
_symmetry.space_group_name_H-M   'P 1'
#
loop_
_entity.id
_entity.type
_entity.pdbx_description
1 polymer ?
#
loop_
_entity_poly.entity_id
_entity_poly.type
_entity_poly.pdbx_seq_one_letter_code
_entity_poly.pdbx_strand_id
1 'polypeptide(L)'
;MQGYVLDINVARDEDLWVGVLTSSKMARLYRFYGARHSVIQIGHKIDFEEEQEGAIPRLRRVMHLGFVWERDNHRRYWWQQYLRLLYRHLRDVEEMEGFYYALLDQASRRLERQDAKRAILESHAALLEYEGRSHGLERCFLCEGKLGEEVALARGFIGAHPECVYGRGIEKARIEWFLREKNSTHLSDLEVEELWKILLQGV
;
A
#
# COMPACT_ATOMS: atom_id res chain seq x y z
N MET A 1 20.68 3.57 7.18
CA MET A 1 19.82 2.84 6.21
C MET A 1 18.46 3.51 6.12
N GLN A 2 17.79 3.42 4.95
CA GLN A 2 16.49 4.07 4.77
C GLN A 2 15.34 3.07 4.80
N GLY A 3 14.16 3.51 5.27
CA GLY A 3 12.96 2.69 5.30
C GLY A 3 11.69 3.51 5.48
N TYR A 4 10.55 2.84 5.24
CA TYR A 4 9.21 3.37 5.46
C TYR A 4 8.63 2.81 6.74
N VAL A 5 8.13 3.67 7.62
CA VAL A 5 7.41 3.25 8.84
C VAL A 5 6.01 2.80 8.42
N LEU A 6 5.75 1.49 8.52
CA LEU A 6 4.45 0.90 8.16
C LEU A 6 3.56 0.64 9.37
N ASP A 7 4.16 0.40 10.55
CA ASP A 7 3.43 0.05 11.77
C ASP A 7 4.12 0.58 13.02
N ILE A 8 3.31 0.89 14.03
CA ILE A 8 3.78 1.35 15.33
C ILE A 8 2.88 0.77 16.41
N ASN A 9 3.48 0.07 17.37
CA ASN A 9 2.79 -0.48 18.53
C ASN A 9 3.47 -0.01 19.83
N VAL A 10 2.69 0.42 20.82
CA VAL A 10 3.19 0.73 22.15
C VAL A 10 3.64 -0.56 22.82
N ALA A 11 4.85 -0.58 23.38
CA ALA A 11 5.42 -1.72 24.09
C ALA A 11 5.23 -1.57 25.61
N ARG A 12 6.03 -0.71 26.23
CA ARG A 12 5.94 -0.36 27.66
C ARG A 12 6.10 1.14 27.80
N ASP A 13 5.33 1.76 28.65
CA ASP A 13 5.38 3.20 28.93
C ASP A 13 5.35 4.01 27.62
N GLU A 14 6.50 4.54 27.22
CA GLU A 14 6.69 5.35 26.02
C GLU A 14 7.52 4.64 24.94
N ASP A 15 7.84 3.37 25.14
CA ASP A 15 8.60 2.56 24.20
C ASP A 15 7.71 2.05 23.08
N LEU A 16 8.31 1.91 21.88
CA LEU A 16 7.60 1.50 20.67
C LEU A 16 8.24 0.27 20.03
N TRP A 17 7.39 -0.60 19.50
CA TRP A 17 7.73 -1.48 18.39
C TRP A 17 7.40 -0.78 17.07
N VAL A 18 8.38 -0.69 16.20
CA VAL A 18 8.25 0.00 14.92
C VAL A 18 8.49 -0.98 13.77
N GLY A 19 7.50 -1.16 12.92
CA GLY A 19 7.61 -1.91 11.68
C GLY A 19 8.16 -1.02 10.56
N VAL A 20 9.34 -1.34 10.03
CA VAL A 20 10.01 -0.55 9.00
C VAL A 20 10.29 -1.40 7.77
N LEU A 21 9.75 -1.02 6.62
CA LEU A 21 10.07 -1.62 5.33
C LEU A 21 11.37 -1.00 4.80
N THR A 22 12.38 -1.82 4.61
CA THR A 22 13.64 -1.46 3.97
C THR A 22 13.72 -2.04 2.55
N SER A 23 14.81 -1.82 1.84
CA SER A 23 15.04 -2.41 0.51
C SER A 23 15.26 -3.92 0.52
N SER A 24 15.45 -4.55 1.70
CA SER A 24 15.77 -5.98 1.80
C SER A 24 14.91 -6.78 2.76
N LYS A 25 14.19 -6.12 3.68
CA LYS A 25 13.39 -6.81 4.70
C LYS A 25 12.29 -5.94 5.29
N MET A 26 11.31 -6.60 5.89
CA MET A 26 10.38 -5.99 6.84
C MET A 26 10.99 -6.11 8.24
N ALA A 27 11.58 -5.03 8.76
CA ALA A 27 12.24 -5.01 10.06
C ALA A 27 11.24 -4.65 11.17
N ARG A 28 11.28 -5.38 12.30
CA ARG A 28 10.56 -5.03 13.52
C ARG A 28 11.58 -4.60 14.59
N LEU A 29 11.61 -3.30 14.86
CA LEU A 29 12.65 -2.66 15.66
C LEU A 29 12.07 -2.06 16.94
N TYR A 30 12.82 -2.18 18.05
CA TYR A 30 12.47 -1.59 19.33
C TYR A 30 13.03 -0.18 19.46
N ARG A 31 12.20 0.76 19.95
CA ARG A 31 12.63 2.14 20.18
C ARG A 31 12.28 2.58 21.59
N PHE A 32 13.32 2.85 22.41
CA PHE A 32 13.16 3.44 23.74
C PHE A 32 12.63 4.87 23.65
N TYR A 33 11.66 5.19 24.49
CA TYR A 33 11.02 6.52 24.56
C TYR A 33 10.51 7.01 23.19
N GLY A 34 10.15 6.08 22.31
CA GLY A 34 9.77 6.40 20.92
C GLY A 34 8.53 7.27 20.83
N ALA A 35 7.59 7.13 21.75
CA ALA A 35 6.35 7.93 21.77
C ALA A 35 6.60 9.44 21.98
N ARG A 36 7.75 9.83 22.53
CA ARG A 36 8.15 11.25 22.67
C ARG A 36 8.66 11.87 21.36
N HIS A 37 8.92 11.07 20.35
CA HIS A 37 9.55 11.52 19.11
C HIS A 37 8.56 11.56 17.96
N SER A 38 8.13 12.75 17.57
CA SER A 38 7.21 12.98 16.42
C SER A 38 7.75 12.52 15.07
N VAL A 39 9.05 12.21 14.98
CA VAL A 39 9.69 11.73 13.75
C VAL A 39 9.29 10.29 13.37
N ILE A 40 8.74 9.51 14.33
CA ILE A 40 8.31 8.14 14.11
C ILE A 40 6.79 8.14 14.01
N GLN A 41 6.29 8.18 12.76
CA GLN A 41 4.86 8.10 12.45
C GLN A 41 4.67 7.18 11.26
N ILE A 42 3.53 6.46 11.23
CA ILE A 42 3.16 5.65 10.06
C ILE A 42 3.12 6.56 8.83
N GLY A 43 3.80 6.15 7.78
CA GLY A 43 3.89 6.90 6.53
C GLY A 43 5.19 7.67 6.36
N HIS A 44 5.94 7.90 7.43
CA HIS A 44 7.23 8.57 7.31
C HIS A 44 8.27 7.69 6.61
N LYS A 45 9.05 8.30 5.74
CA LYS A 45 10.32 7.76 5.29
C LYS A 45 11.40 8.24 6.24
N ILE A 46 12.19 7.31 6.77
CA ILE A 46 13.23 7.61 7.77
C ILE A 46 14.59 7.12 7.30
N ASP A 47 15.64 7.85 7.69
CA ASP A 47 16.99 7.35 7.74
C ASP A 47 17.31 6.96 9.19
N PHE A 48 17.92 5.78 9.39
CA PHE A 48 18.10 5.21 10.71
C PHE A 48 19.27 4.23 10.79
N GLU A 49 19.67 3.89 12.00
CA GLU A 49 20.60 2.81 12.30
C GLU A 49 19.86 1.67 13.01
N GLU A 50 20.10 0.45 12.57
CA GLU A 50 19.70 -0.77 13.27
C GLU A 50 20.87 -1.23 14.15
N GLU A 51 20.67 -1.27 15.46
CA GLU A 51 21.64 -1.72 16.45
C GLU A 51 21.21 -3.10 16.95
N GLN A 52 22.04 -4.09 16.70
CA GLN A 52 21.84 -5.45 17.18
C GLN A 52 22.54 -5.60 18.53
N GLU A 53 21.82 -5.36 19.64
CA GLU A 53 22.33 -5.58 20.99
C GLU A 53 21.46 -6.64 21.68
N GLY A 54 21.99 -7.85 21.81
CA GLY A 54 21.26 -9.00 22.32
C GLY A 54 20.20 -9.52 21.33
N ALA A 55 19.06 -10.00 21.86
CA ALA A 55 18.01 -10.63 21.05
C ALA A 55 17.04 -9.65 20.37
N ILE A 56 17.07 -8.37 20.74
CA ILE A 56 16.09 -7.39 20.29
C ILE A 56 16.79 -6.31 19.43
N PRO A 57 16.52 -6.24 18.12
CA PRO A 57 17.06 -5.19 17.28
C PRO A 57 16.46 -3.83 17.64
N ARG A 58 17.30 -2.80 17.75
CA ARG A 58 16.94 -1.45 18.21
C ARG A 58 16.99 -0.43 17.08
N LEU A 59 16.01 0.45 17.05
CA LEU A 59 15.94 1.60 16.16
C LEU A 59 16.70 2.79 16.77
N ARG A 60 17.77 3.22 16.12
CA ARG A 60 18.66 4.32 16.57
C ARG A 60 18.80 5.41 15.53
N ARG A 61 19.20 6.60 15.98
CA ARG A 61 19.56 7.75 15.14
C ARG A 61 18.58 8.05 14.02
N VAL A 62 17.29 8.09 14.39
CA VAL A 62 16.20 8.29 13.42
C VAL A 62 16.17 9.73 12.95
N MET A 63 16.21 9.91 11.63
CA MET A 63 16.00 11.18 10.95
C MET A 63 14.83 11.04 9.97
N HIS A 64 13.86 11.93 10.03
CA HIS A 64 12.74 12.01 9.10
C HIS A 64 13.21 12.65 7.78
N LEU A 65 12.95 11.98 6.65
CA LEU A 65 13.37 12.46 5.33
C LEU A 65 12.34 13.39 4.68
N GLY A 66 11.07 13.33 5.13
CA GLY A 66 10.01 14.21 4.69
C GLY A 66 9.58 14.04 3.22
N PHE A 67 8.34 14.46 2.95
CA PHE A 67 7.80 14.60 1.60
C PHE A 67 7.15 15.98 1.46
N VAL A 68 7.20 16.56 0.27
CA VAL A 68 6.59 17.87 -0.02
C VAL A 68 5.09 17.88 0.31
N TRP A 69 4.40 16.77 0.03
CA TRP A 69 2.96 16.60 0.23
C TRP A 69 2.54 16.23 1.66
N GLU A 70 3.46 15.96 2.58
CA GLU A 70 3.11 15.54 3.95
C GLU A 70 2.28 16.56 4.75
N ARG A 71 2.34 17.83 4.37
CA ARG A 71 1.50 18.89 4.97
C ARG A 71 0.03 18.81 4.54
N ASP A 72 -0.25 18.09 3.46
CA ASP A 72 -1.61 17.81 3.01
C ASP A 72 -2.18 16.64 3.81
N ASN A 73 -3.11 16.97 4.73
CA ASN A 73 -3.75 15.99 5.61
C ASN A 73 -4.52 14.92 4.83
N HIS A 74 -5.10 15.27 3.69
CA HIS A 74 -5.86 14.34 2.86
C HIS A 74 -4.93 13.31 2.23
N ARG A 75 -3.84 13.74 1.58
CA ARG A 75 -2.83 12.83 1.00
C ARG A 75 -2.20 11.95 2.07
N ARG A 76 -1.83 12.53 3.21
CA ARG A 76 -1.26 11.78 4.34
C ARG A 76 -2.22 10.72 4.86
N TYR A 77 -3.50 11.02 4.98
CA TYR A 77 -4.50 10.05 5.44
C TYR A 77 -4.58 8.82 4.52
N TRP A 78 -4.73 9.03 3.19
CA TRP A 78 -4.83 7.92 2.24
C TRP A 78 -3.54 7.12 2.15
N TRP A 79 -2.40 7.80 2.19
CA TRP A 79 -1.08 7.16 2.27
C TRP A 79 -0.96 6.23 3.47
N GLN A 80 -1.30 6.70 4.66
CA GLN A 80 -1.27 5.89 5.87
C GLN A 80 -2.23 4.70 5.81
N GLN A 81 -3.42 4.84 5.21
CA GLN A 81 -4.33 3.70 5.00
C GLN A 81 -3.68 2.62 4.13
N TYR A 82 -3.07 3.00 3.03
CA TYR A 82 -2.38 2.07 2.13
C TYR A 82 -1.22 1.36 2.83
N LEU A 83 -0.39 2.09 3.58
CA LEU A 83 0.74 1.48 4.29
C LEU A 83 0.31 0.49 5.37
N ARG A 84 -0.81 0.75 6.07
CA ARG A 84 -1.37 -0.23 7.02
C ARG A 84 -1.87 -1.49 6.33
N LEU A 85 -2.45 -1.38 5.12
CA LEU A 85 -2.83 -2.53 4.31
C LEU A 85 -1.59 -3.33 3.91
N LEU A 86 -0.57 -2.64 3.40
CA LEU A 86 0.69 -3.24 2.98
C LEU A 86 1.42 -3.91 4.16
N TYR A 87 1.42 -3.29 5.34
CA TYR A 87 1.99 -3.92 6.55
C TYR A 87 1.32 -5.26 6.87
N ARG A 88 -0.02 -5.30 6.86
CA ARG A 88 -0.76 -6.54 7.12
C ARG A 88 -0.44 -7.64 6.12
N HIS A 89 -0.12 -7.26 4.90
CA HIS A 89 0.27 -8.19 3.84
C HIS A 89 1.72 -8.68 3.99
N LEU A 90 2.64 -7.83 4.43
CA LEU A 90 4.08 -8.10 4.46
C LEU A 90 4.64 -8.49 5.83
N ARG A 91 3.89 -8.36 6.92
CA ARG A 91 4.42 -8.50 8.30
C ARG A 91 5.05 -9.85 8.61
N ASP A 92 4.64 -10.91 7.92
CA ASP A 92 5.09 -12.28 8.12
C ASP A 92 6.11 -12.73 7.04
N VAL A 93 6.56 -11.79 6.18
CA VAL A 93 7.57 -12.02 5.14
C VAL A 93 8.94 -11.64 5.69
N GLU A 94 9.81 -12.64 5.87
CA GLU A 94 11.14 -12.43 6.45
C GLU A 94 12.13 -11.81 5.48
N GLU A 95 12.19 -12.33 4.24
CA GLU A 95 13.08 -11.83 3.19
C GLU A 95 12.26 -11.31 2.02
N MET A 96 12.64 -10.17 1.48
CA MET A 96 11.97 -9.61 0.31
C MET A 96 12.95 -8.87 -0.59
N GLU A 97 12.66 -8.90 -1.87
CA GLU A 97 13.35 -8.11 -2.86
C GLU A 97 13.00 -6.62 -2.71
N GLY A 98 13.83 -5.75 -3.26
CA GLY A 98 13.67 -4.30 -3.17
C GLY A 98 12.42 -3.72 -3.84
N PHE A 99 11.56 -4.57 -4.42
CA PHE A 99 10.36 -4.16 -5.15
C PHE A 99 9.40 -3.32 -4.29
N TYR A 100 9.02 -3.79 -3.10
CA TYR A 100 8.05 -3.09 -2.24
C TYR A 100 8.56 -1.73 -1.79
N TYR A 101 9.85 -1.63 -1.50
CA TYR A 101 10.49 -0.36 -1.18
C TYR A 101 10.46 0.59 -2.38
N ALA A 102 10.86 0.11 -3.57
CA ALA A 102 10.82 0.90 -4.81
C ALA A 102 9.39 1.30 -5.19
N LEU A 103 8.40 0.43 -4.95
CA LEU A 103 6.97 0.72 -5.15
C LEU A 103 6.53 1.91 -4.31
N LEU A 104 6.89 1.95 -3.02
CA LEU A 104 6.57 3.07 -2.14
C LEU A 104 7.31 4.35 -2.55
N ASP A 105 8.56 4.26 -3.00
CA ASP A 105 9.31 5.41 -3.53
C ASP A 105 8.64 6.00 -4.78
N GLN A 106 8.14 5.16 -5.68
CA GLN A 106 7.40 5.62 -6.86
C GLN A 106 6.05 6.22 -6.47
N ALA A 107 5.30 5.56 -5.58
CA ALA A 107 4.01 6.05 -5.11
C ALA A 107 4.15 7.42 -4.43
N SER A 108 5.15 7.61 -3.56
CA SER A 108 5.39 8.87 -2.87
C SER A 108 5.69 10.04 -3.83
N ARG A 109 6.42 9.78 -4.92
CA ARG A 109 6.67 10.77 -5.98
C ARG A 109 5.41 11.10 -6.78
N ARG A 110 4.54 10.10 -7.05
CA ARG A 110 3.26 10.33 -7.73
C ARG A 110 2.32 11.18 -6.88
N LEU A 111 2.30 10.97 -5.55
CA LEU A 111 1.53 11.78 -4.61
C LEU A 111 1.86 13.29 -4.64
N GLU A 112 3.00 13.69 -5.16
CA GLU A 112 3.33 15.11 -5.34
C GLU A 112 2.52 15.75 -6.46
N ARG A 113 2.11 14.97 -7.48
CA ARG A 113 1.64 15.49 -8.77
C ARG A 113 0.22 15.10 -9.13
N GLN A 114 -0.35 14.10 -8.47
CA GLN A 114 -1.69 13.59 -8.80
C GLN A 114 -2.52 13.30 -7.55
N ASP A 115 -3.78 12.95 -7.74
CA ASP A 115 -4.68 12.56 -6.67
C ASP A 115 -4.14 11.34 -5.91
N ALA A 116 -4.32 11.35 -4.59
CA ALA A 116 -3.74 10.32 -3.72
C ALA A 116 -4.30 8.92 -3.96
N LYS A 117 -5.62 8.79 -4.17
CA LYS A 117 -6.23 7.49 -4.44
C LYS A 117 -5.76 6.93 -5.77
N ARG A 118 -5.66 7.78 -6.81
CA ARG A 118 -5.15 7.38 -8.12
C ARG A 118 -3.71 6.88 -8.03
N ALA A 119 -2.81 7.62 -7.39
CA ALA A 119 -1.42 7.21 -7.19
C ALA A 119 -1.28 5.87 -6.47
N ILE A 120 -2.10 5.66 -5.45
CA ILE A 120 -2.11 4.42 -4.65
C ILE A 120 -2.70 3.26 -5.45
N LEU A 121 -3.81 3.45 -6.16
CA LEU A 121 -4.42 2.40 -7.00
C LEU A 121 -3.48 1.93 -8.11
N GLU A 122 -2.75 2.85 -8.75
CA GLU A 122 -1.73 2.52 -9.75
C GLU A 122 -0.59 1.71 -9.15
N SER A 123 -0.17 2.06 -7.94
CA SER A 123 0.84 1.30 -7.21
C SER A 123 0.33 -0.08 -6.80
N HIS A 124 -0.94 -0.19 -6.39
CA HIS A 124 -1.55 -1.48 -6.07
C HIS A 124 -1.68 -2.38 -7.30
N ALA A 125 -2.03 -1.84 -8.47
CA ALA A 125 -2.06 -2.60 -9.71
C ALA A 125 -0.66 -3.15 -10.07
N ALA A 126 0.41 -2.36 -9.85
CA ALA A 126 1.79 -2.82 -10.02
C ALA A 126 2.18 -3.90 -9.01
N LEU A 127 1.69 -3.81 -7.78
CA LEU A 127 1.87 -4.84 -6.76
C LEU A 127 1.23 -6.16 -7.17
N LEU A 128 -0.03 -6.15 -7.61
CA LEU A 128 -0.74 -7.36 -8.06
C LEU A 128 -0.02 -8.04 -9.22
N GLU A 129 0.52 -7.28 -10.17
CA GLU A 129 1.28 -7.82 -11.29
C GLU A 129 2.59 -8.49 -10.81
N TYR A 130 3.35 -7.80 -9.95
CA TYR A 130 4.60 -8.33 -9.40
C TYR A 130 4.40 -9.64 -8.64
N GLU A 131 3.31 -9.75 -7.88
CA GLU A 131 2.96 -10.95 -7.12
C GLU A 131 2.29 -12.06 -7.97
N GLY A 132 2.15 -11.85 -9.28
CA GLY A 132 1.45 -12.80 -10.15
C GLY A 132 -0.05 -12.92 -9.87
N ARG A 133 -0.65 -11.91 -9.25
CA ARG A 133 -2.07 -11.84 -8.86
C ARG A 133 -2.91 -10.99 -9.81
N SER A 134 -2.34 -10.57 -10.92
CA SER A 134 -3.08 -9.90 -11.98
C SER A 134 -3.89 -10.92 -12.76
N HIS A 135 -5.20 -10.90 -12.59
CA HIS A 135 -6.13 -11.82 -13.23
C HIS A 135 -6.75 -11.19 -14.47
N GLY A 136 -6.95 -12.01 -15.52
CA GLY A 136 -7.75 -11.61 -16.67
C GLY A 136 -9.23 -11.43 -16.30
N LEU A 137 -9.94 -10.64 -17.10
CA LEU A 137 -11.37 -10.36 -16.90
C LEU A 137 -12.25 -11.17 -17.87
N GLU A 138 -11.89 -12.43 -18.13
CA GLU A 138 -12.65 -13.28 -19.04
C GLU A 138 -13.85 -13.95 -18.38
N ARG A 139 -13.69 -14.35 -17.11
CA ARG A 139 -14.70 -15.11 -16.36
C ARG A 139 -14.93 -14.54 -14.97
N CYS A 140 -16.18 -14.63 -14.53
CA CYS A 140 -16.56 -14.30 -13.16
C CYS A 140 -15.98 -15.33 -12.18
N PHE A 141 -15.32 -14.86 -11.13
CA PHE A 141 -14.72 -15.75 -10.13
C PHE A 141 -15.75 -16.50 -9.27
N LEU A 142 -17.01 -16.03 -9.22
CA LEU A 142 -18.06 -16.67 -8.44
C LEU A 142 -18.87 -17.71 -9.22
N CYS A 143 -19.33 -17.36 -10.42
CA CYS A 143 -20.22 -18.24 -11.19
C CYS A 143 -19.54 -18.86 -12.42
N GLU A 144 -18.26 -18.54 -12.67
CA GLU A 144 -17.46 -19.00 -13.82
C GLU A 144 -17.99 -18.59 -15.20
N GLY A 145 -19.11 -17.88 -15.24
CA GLY A 145 -19.72 -17.35 -16.46
C GLY A 145 -18.81 -16.32 -17.14
N LYS A 146 -18.93 -16.20 -18.45
CA LYS A 146 -18.16 -15.22 -19.24
C LYS A 146 -18.55 -13.80 -18.84
N LEU A 147 -17.58 -12.95 -18.53
CA LEU A 147 -17.79 -11.54 -18.25
C LEU A 147 -18.13 -10.76 -19.53
N GLY A 148 -19.09 -9.85 -19.40
CA GLY A 148 -19.56 -8.98 -20.49
C GLY A 148 -18.71 -7.71 -20.63
N GLU A 149 -19.37 -6.67 -21.18
CA GLU A 149 -18.74 -5.35 -21.37
C GLU A 149 -18.61 -4.55 -20.07
N GLU A 150 -19.46 -4.82 -19.10
CA GLU A 150 -19.40 -4.27 -17.74
C GLU A 150 -18.98 -5.35 -16.76
N VAL A 151 -18.06 -4.99 -15.85
CA VAL A 151 -17.55 -5.88 -14.82
C VAL A 151 -17.56 -5.16 -13.48
N ALA A 152 -17.82 -5.89 -12.41
CA ALA A 152 -17.47 -5.48 -11.07
C ALA A 152 -16.18 -6.18 -10.65
N LEU A 153 -15.54 -5.65 -9.63
CA LEU A 153 -14.32 -6.24 -9.06
C LEU A 153 -14.55 -6.61 -7.60
N ALA A 154 -13.92 -7.69 -7.19
CA ALA A 154 -13.79 -8.09 -5.80
C ALA A 154 -12.39 -7.80 -5.28
N ARG A 155 -12.12 -8.15 -4.02
CA ARG A 155 -10.80 -8.03 -3.38
C ARG A 155 -9.70 -8.58 -4.30
N GLY A 156 -8.57 -7.87 -4.38
CA GLY A 156 -7.48 -8.22 -5.28
C GLY A 156 -7.78 -7.92 -6.76
N PHE A 157 -8.78 -7.10 -7.03
CA PHE A 157 -9.24 -6.71 -8.38
C PHE A 157 -9.63 -7.89 -9.26
N ILE A 158 -10.17 -8.96 -8.66
CA ILE A 158 -10.66 -10.14 -9.37
C ILE A 158 -12.01 -9.82 -10.02
N GLY A 159 -12.17 -10.16 -11.29
CA GLY A 159 -13.36 -9.86 -12.07
C GLY A 159 -14.60 -10.67 -11.69
N ALA A 160 -15.75 -10.00 -11.61
CA ALA A 160 -17.05 -10.60 -11.35
C ALA A 160 -18.17 -9.91 -12.15
N HIS A 161 -19.33 -10.57 -12.28
CA HIS A 161 -20.52 -9.88 -12.70
C HIS A 161 -21.00 -8.92 -11.59
N PRO A 162 -21.51 -7.72 -11.94
CA PRO A 162 -22.04 -6.78 -10.93
C PRO A 162 -23.08 -7.41 -10.00
N GLU A 163 -23.98 -8.23 -10.52
CA GLU A 163 -25.01 -8.95 -9.77
C GLU A 163 -24.45 -10.04 -8.84
N CYS A 164 -23.32 -10.64 -9.18
CA CYS A 164 -22.69 -11.69 -8.36
C CYS A 164 -22.05 -11.14 -7.07
N VAL A 165 -21.55 -9.91 -7.11
CA VAL A 165 -20.87 -9.26 -5.96
C VAL A 165 -21.64 -8.08 -5.40
N TYR A 166 -22.82 -7.79 -5.95
CA TYR A 166 -23.60 -6.58 -5.62
C TYR A 166 -22.77 -5.31 -5.73
N GLY A 167 -21.86 -5.30 -6.69
CA GLY A 167 -20.91 -4.22 -6.94
C GLY A 167 -21.37 -3.33 -8.11
N ARG A 168 -20.72 -2.18 -8.24
CA ARG A 168 -20.94 -1.29 -9.36
C ARG A 168 -20.25 -1.84 -10.61
N GLY A 169 -20.97 -1.90 -11.73
CA GLY A 169 -20.40 -2.19 -13.04
C GLY A 169 -19.48 -1.06 -13.53
N ILE A 170 -18.35 -1.43 -14.06
CA ILE A 170 -17.38 -0.55 -14.71
C ILE A 170 -17.10 -1.14 -16.09
N GLU A 171 -16.92 -0.29 -17.09
CA GLU A 171 -16.57 -0.74 -18.44
C GLU A 171 -15.28 -1.58 -18.40
N LYS A 172 -15.38 -2.83 -18.84
CA LYS A 172 -14.30 -3.83 -18.80
C LYS A 172 -13.02 -3.32 -19.47
N ALA A 173 -13.12 -2.67 -20.63
CA ALA A 173 -11.98 -2.15 -21.36
C ALA A 173 -11.17 -1.12 -20.56
N ARG A 174 -11.84 -0.29 -19.72
CA ARG A 174 -11.17 0.68 -18.84
C ARG A 174 -10.39 0.00 -17.73
N ILE A 175 -10.97 -1.06 -17.14
CA ILE A 175 -10.28 -1.82 -16.08
C ILE A 175 -9.09 -2.59 -16.66
N GLU A 176 -9.26 -3.26 -17.80
CA GLU A 176 -8.16 -3.93 -18.49
C GLU A 176 -7.02 -2.98 -18.83
N TRP A 177 -7.36 -1.78 -19.32
CA TRP A 177 -6.36 -0.75 -19.60
C TRP A 177 -5.65 -0.29 -18.32
N PHE A 178 -6.40 0.02 -17.26
CA PHE A 178 -5.85 0.42 -15.96
C PHE A 178 -4.89 -0.61 -15.39
N LEU A 179 -5.29 -1.90 -15.38
CA LEU A 179 -4.46 -2.98 -14.85
C LEU A 179 -3.21 -3.22 -15.68
N ARG A 180 -3.29 -3.10 -17.01
CA ARG A 180 -2.16 -3.28 -17.91
C ARG A 180 -1.17 -2.11 -17.85
N GLU A 181 -1.66 -0.89 -17.94
CA GLU A 181 -0.82 0.31 -18.02
C GLU A 181 -0.45 0.91 -16.64
N LYS A 182 -1.08 0.44 -15.54
CA LYS A 182 -0.95 0.99 -14.18
C LYS A 182 -1.18 2.50 -14.18
N ASN A 183 -2.21 2.93 -14.90
CA ASN A 183 -2.56 4.32 -15.09
C ASN A 183 -4.07 4.50 -14.99
N SER A 184 -4.51 5.40 -14.13
CA SER A 184 -5.91 5.62 -13.79
C SER A 184 -6.58 6.76 -14.57
N THR A 185 -5.92 7.31 -15.60
CA THR A 185 -6.37 8.51 -16.34
C THR A 185 -7.74 8.31 -17.00
N HIS A 186 -8.03 7.09 -17.49
CA HIS A 186 -9.29 6.76 -18.14
C HIS A 186 -10.43 6.41 -17.17
N LEU A 187 -10.14 6.33 -15.88
CA LEU A 187 -11.16 6.10 -14.86
C LEU A 187 -11.78 7.43 -14.43
N SER A 188 -13.10 7.47 -14.33
CA SER A 188 -13.83 8.56 -13.69
C SER A 188 -13.57 8.56 -12.18
N ASP A 189 -13.86 9.68 -11.50
CA ASP A 189 -13.70 9.77 -10.06
C ASP A 189 -14.60 8.77 -9.31
N LEU A 190 -15.79 8.47 -9.85
CA LEU A 190 -16.68 7.46 -9.26
C LEU A 190 -16.12 6.04 -9.38
N GLU A 191 -15.44 5.72 -10.47
CA GLU A 191 -14.76 4.43 -10.66
C GLU A 191 -13.54 4.32 -9.74
N VAL A 192 -12.78 5.42 -9.59
CA VAL A 192 -11.67 5.50 -8.61
C VAL A 192 -12.16 5.26 -7.18
N GLU A 193 -13.29 5.88 -6.79
CA GLU A 193 -13.88 5.64 -5.47
C GLU A 193 -14.32 4.18 -5.28
N GLU A 194 -14.84 3.54 -6.31
CA GLU A 194 -15.23 2.14 -6.25
C GLU A 194 -14.00 1.23 -6.09
N LEU A 195 -12.98 1.41 -6.92
CA LEU A 195 -11.71 0.68 -6.79
C LEU A 195 -11.05 0.89 -5.44
N TRP A 196 -11.16 2.10 -4.90
CA TRP A 196 -10.64 2.41 -3.57
C TRP A 196 -11.34 1.61 -2.46
N LYS A 197 -12.68 1.49 -2.51
CA LYS A 197 -13.44 0.66 -1.55
C LYS A 197 -13.01 -0.81 -1.63
N ILE A 198 -12.75 -1.31 -2.84
CA ILE A 198 -12.28 -2.68 -3.04
C ILE A 198 -10.89 -2.87 -2.47
N LEU A 199 -9.96 -1.93 -2.72
CA LEU A 199 -8.61 -1.95 -2.13
C LEU A 199 -8.66 -2.02 -0.60
N LEU A 200 -9.57 -1.28 0.05
CA LEU A 200 -9.69 -1.28 1.51
C LEU A 200 -10.13 -2.64 2.10
N GLN A 201 -10.64 -3.55 1.29
CA GLN A 201 -10.94 -4.93 1.73
C GLN A 201 -9.67 -5.75 1.98
N GLY A 202 -8.51 -5.28 1.53
CA GLY A 202 -7.18 -5.86 1.75
C GLY A 202 -6.39 -6.05 0.46
N VAL A 203 -5.10 -6.13 0.65
CA VAL A 203 -4.11 -6.45 -0.40
C VAL A 203 -4.10 -7.94 -0.69
#